data_0f1269778b97f4e98d547d9d2d7993e5
#
_entry.id   0f1269778b97f4e98d547d9d2d7993e5
#
_cell.length_a   1.000
_cell.length_b   1.000
_cell.length_c   1.000
_cell.angle_alpha   90.00
_cell.angle_beta   90.00
_cell.angle_gamma   90.00
#
_symmetry.space_group_name_H-M   'P 1'
#
loop_
_entity.id
_entity.type
_entity.pdbx_description
1 polymer ?
#
loop_
_entity_poly.entity_id
_entity_poly.type
_entity_poly.pdbx_seq_one_letter_code
_entity_poly.pdbx_strand_id
1 'polypeptide(L)'
;MTCSVQPCEPDEQEDAGNRAVCPVLAIRQPIDHHSTVSEAPTDPRITVVVPTYNERENLPKLVGMLADLHLPNLGVLVVDDGSPDGTGDVAEQLGRDAAIPVSVLHRTTKDGLGRAYVAGIVRALDDGADIIVQMDADLSHPAEAIPRMVAELRNTDAAVVLGSRYVAGGAVAEDWPWHRKALSKWANVYVNTILRLKVRDATAGFKAWRSSTLRTIDVASVGSNGYAFQVEMNYRVIRHGLRIAEVPIRFEERVDGTSKMSLAVQLESAAVPWRLLRSNIGK
;
A
#
# COMPACT_ATOMS: atom_id res chain seq x y z
N MET A 1 36.57 -43.47 -14.09
CA MET A 1 36.08 -44.58 -14.93
C MET A 1 35.21 -43.98 -16.02
N THR A 2 35.83 -43.85 -17.18
CA THR A 2 35.25 -43.27 -18.40
C THR A 2 34.56 -44.39 -19.17
N CYS A 3 33.32 -44.22 -19.56
CA CYS A 3 32.63 -45.10 -20.49
C CYS A 3 32.23 -44.28 -21.72
N SER A 4 32.93 -44.57 -22.82
CA SER A 4 32.70 -44.02 -24.14
C SER A 4 31.63 -44.83 -24.87
N VAL A 5 30.73 -44.17 -25.56
CA VAL A 5 29.75 -44.78 -26.44
C VAL A 5 30.07 -44.34 -27.85
N GLN A 6 30.33 -45.37 -28.72
CA GLN A 6 30.49 -45.24 -30.17
C GLN A 6 29.16 -45.29 -30.91
N PRO A 7 29.02 -44.65 -32.07
CA PRO A 7 27.86 -44.68 -32.91
C PRO A 7 27.84 -45.87 -33.87
N CYS A 8 26.65 -46.45 -34.11
CA CYS A 8 26.42 -47.39 -35.22
C CYS A 8 25.89 -46.66 -36.45
N GLU A 9 26.52 -46.93 -37.59
CA GLU A 9 26.07 -46.54 -38.93
C GLU A 9 25.04 -47.54 -39.50
N PRO A 10 24.25 -47.11 -40.48
CA PRO A 10 23.16 -47.92 -41.05
C PRO A 10 23.64 -48.78 -42.22
N ASP A 11 23.04 -49.97 -42.35
CA ASP A 11 23.19 -50.82 -43.55
C ASP A 11 21.83 -50.93 -44.27
N GLU A 12 21.84 -50.60 -45.56
CA GLU A 12 20.75 -50.77 -46.49
C GLU A 12 20.67 -52.26 -46.93
N GLN A 13 19.47 -52.81 -47.00
CA GLN A 13 19.03 -53.56 -48.20
C GLN A 13 17.55 -54.02 -48.11
N GLU A 14 16.88 -53.83 -49.24
CA GLU A 14 15.52 -54.23 -49.57
C GLU A 14 15.25 -55.72 -49.39
N ASP A 15 14.02 -56.13 -49.05
CA ASP A 15 13.21 -56.94 -49.96
C ASP A 15 11.73 -57.05 -49.51
N ALA A 16 10.88 -57.38 -50.50
CA ALA A 16 9.44 -57.24 -50.54
C ALA A 16 8.71 -58.31 -49.78
N GLY A 17 7.53 -57.93 -49.23
CA GLY A 17 6.33 -58.78 -49.27
C GLY A 17 6.06 -59.65 -48.04
N ASN A 18 5.25 -59.17 -47.14
CA ASN A 18 4.04 -59.88 -46.74
C ASN A 18 3.17 -59.02 -45.75
N ARG A 19 1.88 -58.95 -46.09
CA ARG A 19 0.90 -58.29 -45.24
C ARG A 19 0.56 -59.17 -44.05
N ALA A 20 0.87 -58.75 -42.84
CA ALA A 20 0.21 -59.24 -41.65
C ALA A 20 -0.27 -58.03 -40.84
N VAL A 21 -1.58 -57.84 -40.79
CA VAL A 21 -2.26 -56.83 -39.99
C VAL A 21 -2.22 -57.28 -38.53
N CYS A 22 -1.39 -56.64 -37.71
CA CYS A 22 -1.50 -56.77 -36.26
C CYS A 22 -2.44 -55.67 -35.73
N PRO A 23 -3.48 -56.01 -34.95
CA PRO A 23 -4.27 -54.98 -34.29
C PRO A 23 -3.47 -54.38 -33.14
N VAL A 24 -3.12 -53.11 -33.28
CA VAL A 24 -2.54 -52.34 -32.17
C VAL A 24 -3.65 -52.11 -31.14
N LEU A 25 -3.60 -52.87 -30.05
CA LEU A 25 -4.37 -52.55 -28.85
C LEU A 25 -3.90 -51.20 -28.32
N ALA A 26 -4.64 -50.11 -28.58
CA ALA A 26 -4.46 -48.86 -27.97
C ALA A 26 -4.80 -48.97 -26.48
N ILE A 27 -3.77 -49.12 -25.64
CA ILE A 27 -3.90 -48.95 -24.20
C ILE A 27 -4.19 -47.47 -23.97
N ARG A 28 -5.47 -47.15 -23.77
CA ARG A 28 -5.87 -45.82 -23.23
C ARG A 28 -5.36 -45.76 -21.81
N GLN A 29 -4.30 -45.00 -21.60
CA GLN A 29 -3.94 -44.57 -20.27
C GLN A 29 -5.09 -43.69 -19.70
N PRO A 30 -5.48 -43.89 -18.43
CA PRO A 30 -6.43 -43.00 -17.81
C PRO A 30 -5.78 -41.61 -17.72
N ILE A 31 -6.47 -40.62 -18.28
CA ILE A 31 -6.13 -39.21 -18.09
C ILE A 31 -6.43 -38.94 -16.62
N ASP A 32 -5.39 -38.91 -15.80
CA ASP A 32 -5.47 -38.37 -14.45
C ASP A 32 -5.92 -36.93 -14.57
N HIS A 33 -7.21 -36.69 -14.36
CA HIS A 33 -7.73 -35.38 -14.04
C HIS A 33 -7.13 -34.99 -12.67
N HIS A 34 -5.94 -34.39 -12.67
CA HIS A 34 -5.53 -33.58 -11.56
C HIS A 34 -6.57 -32.48 -11.43
N SER A 35 -7.52 -32.72 -10.55
CA SER A 35 -8.40 -31.69 -10.02
C SER A 35 -7.49 -30.67 -9.39
N THR A 36 -7.20 -29.59 -10.11
CA THR A 36 -6.73 -28.37 -9.50
C THR A 36 -7.85 -27.93 -8.57
N VAL A 37 -7.71 -28.29 -7.30
CA VAL A 37 -8.50 -27.68 -6.23
C VAL A 37 -8.18 -26.19 -6.34
N SER A 38 -9.10 -25.43 -6.92
CA SER A 38 -9.08 -23.98 -6.85
C SER A 38 -9.20 -23.66 -5.36
N GLU A 39 -8.07 -23.36 -4.71
CA GLU A 39 -8.11 -22.77 -3.39
C GLU A 39 -9.03 -21.56 -3.47
N ALA A 40 -10.06 -21.54 -2.63
CA ALA A 40 -10.91 -20.36 -2.50
C ALA A 40 -9.99 -19.17 -2.23
N PRO A 41 -10.22 -18.02 -2.88
CA PRO A 41 -9.36 -16.87 -2.71
C PRO A 41 -9.27 -16.54 -1.22
N THR A 42 -8.10 -16.75 -0.64
CA THR A 42 -7.83 -16.41 0.76
C THR A 42 -8.03 -14.91 0.93
N ASP A 43 -8.66 -14.50 2.04
CA ASP A 43 -8.80 -13.07 2.33
C ASP A 43 -7.42 -12.42 2.38
N PRO A 44 -7.25 -11.23 1.80
CA PRO A 44 -5.97 -10.57 1.69
C PRO A 44 -5.41 -10.24 3.08
N ARG A 45 -4.11 -10.36 3.23
CA ARG A 45 -3.40 -9.88 4.42
C ARG A 45 -3.33 -8.35 4.36
N ILE A 46 -3.97 -7.69 5.33
CA ILE A 46 -4.07 -6.24 5.41
C ILE A 46 -3.15 -5.75 6.53
N THR A 47 -2.22 -4.84 6.22
CA THR A 47 -1.36 -4.22 7.23
C THR A 47 -1.61 -2.72 7.27
N VAL A 48 -2.03 -2.20 8.42
CA VAL A 48 -2.12 -0.76 8.68
C VAL A 48 -0.78 -0.26 9.16
N VAL A 49 -0.12 0.60 8.39
CA VAL A 49 1.16 1.22 8.74
C VAL A 49 0.90 2.55 9.42
N VAL A 50 1.33 2.66 10.66
CA VAL A 50 1.06 3.78 11.56
C VAL A 50 2.38 4.38 12.08
N PRO A 51 2.88 5.46 11.48
CA PRO A 51 4.00 6.21 12.05
C PRO A 51 3.62 6.88 13.36
N THR A 52 4.49 6.81 14.36
CA THR A 52 4.28 7.40 15.68
C THR A 52 5.45 8.25 16.13
N TYR A 53 5.14 9.35 16.81
CA TYR A 53 6.08 10.14 17.59
C TYR A 53 5.33 10.93 18.67
N ASN A 54 5.43 10.48 19.93
CA ASN A 54 4.66 10.99 21.07
C ASN A 54 3.14 10.77 20.89
N GLU A 55 2.76 9.53 20.65
CA GLU A 55 1.36 9.11 20.45
C GLU A 55 0.90 8.08 21.50
N ARG A 56 1.53 8.08 22.67
CA ARG A 56 1.29 7.10 23.74
C ARG A 56 -0.19 6.95 24.09
N GLU A 57 -0.94 8.05 24.13
CA GLU A 57 -2.36 8.04 24.53
C GLU A 57 -3.32 7.70 23.38
N ASN A 58 -2.92 8.02 22.14
CA ASN A 58 -3.75 7.78 20.97
C ASN A 58 -3.62 6.36 20.43
N LEU A 59 -2.42 5.78 20.51
CA LEU A 59 -2.13 4.47 19.92
C LEU A 59 -3.04 3.34 20.44
N PRO A 60 -3.31 3.18 21.74
CA PRO A 60 -4.24 2.15 22.24
C PRO A 60 -5.66 2.33 21.72
N LYS A 61 -6.13 3.58 21.61
CA LYS A 61 -7.47 3.90 21.08
C LYS A 61 -7.56 3.52 19.61
N LEU A 62 -6.53 3.88 18.81
CA LEU A 62 -6.47 3.53 17.41
C LEU A 62 -6.49 2.01 17.19
N VAL A 63 -5.66 1.27 17.94
CA VAL A 63 -5.60 -0.20 17.84
C VAL A 63 -6.96 -0.82 18.22
N GLY A 64 -7.63 -0.29 19.25
CA GLY A 64 -8.98 -0.71 19.61
C GLY A 64 -9.99 -0.48 18.47
N MET A 65 -10.01 0.72 17.88
CA MET A 65 -10.88 1.03 16.73
C MET A 65 -10.60 0.11 15.53
N LEU A 66 -9.34 -0.23 15.28
CA LEU A 66 -8.97 -1.15 14.19
C LEU A 66 -9.41 -2.58 14.49
N ALA A 67 -9.32 -3.03 15.74
CA ALA A 67 -9.79 -4.34 16.15
C ALA A 67 -11.32 -4.48 16.01
N ASP A 68 -12.07 -3.41 16.32
CA ASP A 68 -13.53 -3.36 16.20
C ASP A 68 -14.05 -3.43 14.75
N LEU A 69 -13.18 -3.26 13.75
CA LEU A 69 -13.55 -3.46 12.34
C LEU A 69 -13.84 -4.91 11.99
N HIS A 70 -13.37 -5.86 12.78
CA HIS A 70 -13.52 -7.31 12.57
C HIS A 70 -13.12 -7.75 11.13
N LEU A 71 -12.15 -7.05 10.51
CA LEU A 71 -11.65 -7.42 9.19
C LEU A 71 -10.72 -8.64 9.30
N PRO A 72 -10.94 -9.69 8.50
CA PRO A 72 -10.05 -10.84 8.49
C PRO A 72 -8.63 -10.43 8.05
N ASN A 73 -7.63 -11.05 8.68
CA ASN A 73 -6.21 -10.85 8.39
C ASN A 73 -5.72 -9.39 8.50
N LEU A 74 -6.42 -8.56 9.30
CA LEU A 74 -5.98 -7.21 9.63
C LEU A 74 -4.91 -7.24 10.71
N GLY A 75 -3.79 -6.55 10.47
CA GLY A 75 -2.76 -6.29 11.47
C GLY A 75 -2.27 -4.85 11.42
N VAL A 76 -1.55 -4.44 12.46
CA VAL A 76 -0.98 -3.09 12.59
C VAL A 76 0.54 -3.18 12.65
N LEU A 77 1.22 -2.34 11.87
CA LEU A 77 2.64 -2.08 11.99
C LEU A 77 2.86 -0.65 12.48
N VAL A 78 3.21 -0.53 13.75
CA VAL A 78 3.61 0.74 14.36
C VAL A 78 5.04 1.04 13.96
N VAL A 79 5.29 2.28 13.49
CA VAL A 79 6.64 2.74 13.13
C VAL A 79 7.02 3.86 14.10
N ASP A 80 7.73 3.52 15.14
CA ASP A 80 8.09 4.45 16.21
C ASP A 80 9.42 5.16 15.92
N ASP A 81 9.38 6.49 15.77
CA ASP A 81 10.53 7.35 15.48
C ASP A 81 11.33 7.73 16.75
N GLY A 82 11.48 6.77 17.69
CA GLY A 82 12.21 6.99 18.93
C GLY A 82 11.46 7.93 19.88
N SER A 83 10.18 7.66 20.13
CA SER A 83 9.33 8.49 21.00
C SER A 83 9.83 8.53 22.44
N PRO A 84 10.12 9.71 23.01
CA PRO A 84 10.59 9.83 24.40
C PRO A 84 9.49 9.64 25.45
N ASP A 85 8.20 9.63 25.06
CA ASP A 85 7.05 9.47 25.95
C ASP A 85 6.70 8.01 26.28
N GLY A 86 7.44 7.03 25.71
CA GLY A 86 7.18 5.61 25.86
C GLY A 86 6.15 5.04 24.90
N THR A 87 5.84 5.72 23.79
CA THR A 87 4.96 5.18 22.73
C THR A 87 5.43 3.81 22.24
N GLY A 88 6.74 3.62 22.02
CA GLY A 88 7.31 2.35 21.58
C GLY A 88 7.02 1.20 22.55
N ASP A 89 7.15 1.45 23.87
CA ASP A 89 6.85 0.44 24.91
C ASP A 89 5.36 0.07 24.92
N VAL A 90 4.49 1.07 24.74
CA VAL A 90 3.03 0.86 24.60
C VAL A 90 2.72 0.02 23.36
N ALA A 91 3.38 0.28 22.24
CA ALA A 91 3.21 -0.51 21.02
C ALA A 91 3.64 -1.98 21.22
N GLU A 92 4.74 -2.21 21.91
CA GLU A 92 5.20 -3.56 22.30
C GLU A 92 4.18 -4.27 23.21
N GLN A 93 3.59 -3.53 24.18
CA GLN A 93 2.54 -4.07 25.05
C GLN A 93 1.29 -4.47 24.23
N LEU A 94 0.85 -3.61 23.30
CA LEU A 94 -0.25 -3.93 22.39
C LEU A 94 0.05 -5.15 21.53
N GLY A 95 1.31 -5.37 21.14
CA GLY A 95 1.73 -6.58 20.42
C GLY A 95 1.49 -7.88 21.20
N ARG A 96 1.44 -7.83 22.53
CA ARG A 96 1.15 -8.97 23.39
C ARG A 96 -0.34 -9.14 23.71
N ASP A 97 -1.08 -8.03 23.85
CA ASP A 97 -2.39 -8.00 24.50
C ASP A 97 -3.55 -7.67 23.55
N ALA A 98 -3.29 -7.10 22.36
CA ALA A 98 -4.34 -6.68 21.46
C ALA A 98 -5.06 -7.86 20.79
N ALA A 99 -6.34 -7.65 20.43
CA ALA A 99 -7.17 -8.65 19.76
C ALA A 99 -6.78 -8.90 18.29
N ILE A 100 -5.95 -8.01 17.70
CA ILE A 100 -5.39 -8.13 16.35
C ILE A 100 -3.86 -8.12 16.42
N PRO A 101 -3.15 -8.70 15.44
CA PRO A 101 -1.69 -8.65 15.39
C PRO A 101 -1.18 -7.21 15.36
N VAL A 102 -0.30 -6.86 16.30
CA VAL A 102 0.42 -5.58 16.34
C VAL A 102 1.91 -5.88 16.35
N SER A 103 2.64 -5.26 15.44
CA SER A 103 4.12 -5.33 15.37
C SER A 103 4.72 -3.94 15.42
N VAL A 104 5.98 -3.84 15.82
CA VAL A 104 6.66 -2.56 15.99
C VAL A 104 7.94 -2.53 15.16
N LEU A 105 8.16 -1.43 14.48
CA LEU A 105 9.42 -1.06 13.85
C LEU A 105 10.00 0.14 14.60
N HIS A 106 10.98 -0.10 15.46
CA HIS A 106 11.68 0.98 16.14
C HIS A 106 12.71 1.63 15.22
N ARG A 107 12.65 2.96 15.11
CA ARG A 107 13.63 3.77 14.41
C ARG A 107 14.39 4.63 15.41
N THR A 108 15.67 4.84 15.17
CA THR A 108 16.54 5.57 16.11
C THR A 108 16.48 7.07 15.98
N THR A 109 15.94 7.57 14.86
CA THR A 109 15.92 9.00 14.54
C THR A 109 14.61 9.41 13.89
N LYS A 110 14.12 10.60 14.30
CA LYS A 110 12.99 11.28 13.65
C LYS A 110 13.50 12.10 12.47
N ASP A 111 13.46 11.52 11.29
CA ASP A 111 13.88 12.15 10.03
C ASP A 111 12.72 12.51 9.08
N GLY A 112 11.50 12.49 9.62
CA GLY A 112 10.27 12.95 8.97
C GLY A 112 9.28 11.88 8.63
N LEU A 113 7.99 12.29 8.56
CA LEU A 113 6.84 11.40 8.37
C LEU A 113 6.95 10.53 7.10
N GLY A 114 7.41 11.11 5.99
CA GLY A 114 7.59 10.36 4.74
C GLY A 114 8.58 9.20 4.88
N ARG A 115 9.68 9.42 5.60
CA ARG A 115 10.69 8.37 5.86
C ARG A 115 10.15 7.27 6.75
N ALA A 116 9.34 7.62 7.75
CA ALA A 116 8.68 6.64 8.61
C ALA A 116 7.69 5.78 7.80
N TYR A 117 6.86 6.41 6.94
CA TYR A 117 5.99 5.66 6.04
C TYR A 117 6.76 4.75 5.08
N VAL A 118 7.82 5.23 4.44
CA VAL A 118 8.63 4.39 3.53
C VAL A 118 9.17 3.17 4.28
N ALA A 119 9.75 3.36 5.46
CA ALA A 119 10.30 2.25 6.27
C ALA A 119 9.21 1.23 6.65
N GLY A 120 8.06 1.70 7.13
CA GLY A 120 6.94 0.83 7.48
C GLY A 120 6.34 0.10 6.28
N ILE A 121 6.18 0.79 5.14
CA ILE A 121 5.64 0.19 3.92
C ILE A 121 6.59 -0.89 3.38
N VAL A 122 7.90 -0.63 3.33
CA VAL A 122 8.91 -1.62 2.91
C VAL A 122 8.84 -2.83 3.82
N ARG A 123 8.82 -2.63 5.14
CA ARG A 123 8.69 -3.73 6.11
C ARG A 123 7.39 -4.52 5.91
N ALA A 124 6.25 -3.87 5.72
CA ALA A 124 4.97 -4.55 5.46
C ALA A 124 4.97 -5.35 4.15
N LEU A 125 5.67 -4.84 3.11
CA LEU A 125 5.87 -5.57 1.85
C LEU A 125 6.74 -6.81 2.03
N ASP A 126 7.79 -6.74 2.85
CA ASP A 126 8.68 -7.86 3.15
C ASP A 126 7.98 -8.91 4.01
N ASP A 127 7.10 -8.48 4.91
CA ASP A 127 6.25 -9.34 5.73
C ASP A 127 5.09 -9.98 4.94
N GLY A 128 4.96 -9.68 3.64
CA GLY A 128 4.00 -10.32 2.73
C GLY A 128 2.58 -9.75 2.81
N ALA A 129 2.40 -8.46 3.15
CA ALA A 129 1.09 -7.82 3.07
C ALA A 129 0.60 -7.75 1.61
N ASP A 130 -0.69 -8.03 1.37
CA ASP A 130 -1.35 -7.88 0.07
C ASP A 130 -1.90 -6.47 -0.13
N ILE A 131 -2.43 -5.91 0.97
CA ILE A 131 -2.96 -4.55 1.03
C ILE A 131 -2.27 -3.82 2.19
N ILE A 132 -1.79 -2.62 1.93
CA ILE A 132 -1.18 -1.76 2.93
C ILE A 132 -2.04 -0.51 3.09
N VAL A 133 -2.49 -0.25 4.32
CA VAL A 133 -3.21 0.97 4.67
C VAL A 133 -2.27 1.94 5.36
N GLN A 134 -2.13 3.12 4.79
CA GLN A 134 -1.36 4.24 5.32
C GLN A 134 -2.29 5.10 6.17
N MET A 135 -1.99 5.27 7.46
CA MET A 135 -2.87 5.96 8.43
C MET A 135 -2.04 6.65 9.51
N ASP A 136 -2.42 7.89 9.88
CA ASP A 136 -1.79 8.62 10.96
C ASP A 136 -2.33 8.15 12.33
N ALA A 137 -1.53 8.31 13.40
CA ALA A 137 -1.87 7.86 14.76
C ALA A 137 -2.79 8.82 15.53
N ASP A 138 -3.01 10.04 15.03
CA ASP A 138 -3.66 11.16 15.73
C ASP A 138 -5.20 11.12 15.74
N LEU A 139 -5.78 10.00 15.34
CA LEU A 139 -7.23 9.74 15.28
C LEU A 139 -8.01 10.64 14.30
N SER A 140 -7.32 11.38 13.43
CA SER A 140 -7.97 12.24 12.43
C SER A 140 -8.54 11.46 11.23
N HIS A 141 -8.09 10.25 11.03
CA HIS A 141 -8.54 9.36 9.97
C HIS A 141 -9.59 8.37 10.49
N PRO A 142 -10.78 8.29 9.86
CA PRO A 142 -11.85 7.40 10.30
C PRO A 142 -11.51 5.93 9.97
N ALA A 143 -11.20 5.12 11.00
CA ALA A 143 -10.85 3.71 10.82
C ALA A 143 -11.96 2.92 10.11
N GLU A 144 -13.23 3.27 10.35
CA GLU A 144 -14.42 2.65 9.75
C GLU A 144 -14.49 2.82 8.22
N ALA A 145 -13.66 3.68 7.63
CA ALA A 145 -13.56 3.78 6.17
C ALA A 145 -12.69 2.67 5.54
N ILE A 146 -11.84 1.99 6.32
CA ILE A 146 -10.92 0.95 5.82
C ILE A 146 -11.66 -0.18 5.09
N PRO A 147 -12.74 -0.77 5.63
CA PRO A 147 -13.47 -1.83 4.91
C PRO A 147 -13.92 -1.41 3.52
N ARG A 148 -14.43 -0.18 3.38
CA ARG A 148 -14.85 0.37 2.08
C ARG A 148 -13.68 0.64 1.16
N MET A 149 -12.54 1.14 1.66
CA MET A 149 -11.33 1.34 0.86
C MET A 149 -10.76 0.02 0.36
N VAL A 150 -10.74 -1.01 1.20
CA VAL A 150 -10.33 -2.37 0.83
C VAL A 150 -11.28 -2.98 -0.20
N ALA A 151 -12.59 -2.82 -0.02
CA ALA A 151 -13.59 -3.29 -0.97
C ALA A 151 -13.43 -2.61 -2.35
N GLU A 152 -13.18 -1.29 -2.38
CA GLU A 152 -12.92 -0.57 -3.63
C GLU A 152 -11.67 -1.10 -4.34
N LEU A 153 -10.58 -1.39 -3.61
CA LEU A 153 -9.40 -2.06 -4.18
C LEU A 153 -9.74 -3.43 -4.75
N ARG A 154 -10.52 -4.25 -4.03
CA ARG A 154 -10.82 -5.63 -4.45
C ARG A 154 -11.72 -5.67 -5.68
N ASN A 155 -12.69 -4.78 -5.75
CA ASN A 155 -13.77 -4.81 -6.76
C ASN A 155 -13.45 -4.00 -8.02
N THR A 156 -12.35 -3.26 -8.05
CA THR A 156 -11.97 -2.42 -9.19
C THR A 156 -10.51 -2.62 -9.60
N ASP A 157 -10.09 -1.97 -10.67
CA ASP A 157 -8.70 -1.90 -11.13
C ASP A 157 -7.86 -0.82 -10.43
N ALA A 158 -8.38 -0.21 -9.35
CA ALA A 158 -7.65 0.80 -8.59
C ALA A 158 -6.34 0.25 -8.04
N ALA A 159 -5.26 0.97 -8.27
CA ALA A 159 -3.93 0.69 -7.74
C ALA A 159 -3.78 1.20 -6.30
N VAL A 160 -4.50 2.28 -5.99
CA VAL A 160 -4.59 2.91 -4.68
C VAL A 160 -5.97 3.53 -4.52
N VAL A 161 -6.48 3.54 -3.28
CA VAL A 161 -7.71 4.24 -2.89
C VAL A 161 -7.37 5.29 -1.86
N LEU A 162 -7.76 6.54 -2.13
CA LEU A 162 -7.60 7.66 -1.20
C LEU A 162 -8.85 7.83 -0.35
N GLY A 163 -8.70 8.04 0.95
CA GLY A 163 -9.72 8.61 1.79
C GLY A 163 -9.79 10.11 1.52
N SER A 164 -10.79 10.55 0.76
CA SER A 164 -10.87 11.90 0.20
C SER A 164 -11.88 12.77 0.95
N ARG A 165 -11.43 13.98 1.30
CA ARG A 165 -12.23 15.02 1.95
C ARG A 165 -13.07 15.82 0.95
N TYR A 166 -12.76 15.72 -0.34
CA TYR A 166 -13.26 16.62 -1.38
C TYR A 166 -14.10 15.95 -2.48
N VAL A 167 -14.35 14.66 -2.37
CA VAL A 167 -15.36 13.97 -3.19
C VAL A 167 -16.76 14.14 -2.59
N ALA A 168 -17.80 13.84 -3.34
CA ALA A 168 -19.17 13.89 -2.84
C ALA A 168 -19.33 12.99 -1.61
N GLY A 169 -19.85 13.54 -0.50
CA GLY A 169 -19.94 12.87 0.80
C GLY A 169 -18.69 12.96 1.67
N GLY A 170 -17.58 13.53 1.17
CA GLY A 170 -16.41 13.84 1.98
C GLY A 170 -16.55 15.16 2.72
N ALA A 171 -15.89 15.28 3.86
CA ALA A 171 -15.90 16.49 4.69
C ALA A 171 -14.59 16.70 5.43
N VAL A 172 -14.29 17.93 5.79
CA VAL A 172 -13.28 18.32 6.78
C VAL A 172 -13.99 18.70 8.07
N ALA A 173 -13.27 18.63 9.21
CA ALA A 173 -13.80 19.04 10.50
C ALA A 173 -14.48 20.41 10.43
N GLU A 174 -15.63 20.53 11.10
CA GLU A 174 -16.45 21.75 11.06
C GLU A 174 -15.71 22.95 11.65
N ASP A 175 -14.91 22.71 12.69
CA ASP A 175 -14.15 23.72 13.43
C ASP A 175 -12.94 24.29 12.66
N TRP A 176 -12.64 23.78 11.48
CA TRP A 176 -11.57 24.34 10.69
C TRP A 176 -11.87 25.79 10.29
N PRO A 177 -10.98 26.73 10.59
CA PRO A 177 -11.10 28.11 10.13
C PRO A 177 -11.24 28.17 8.62
N TRP A 178 -12.07 29.11 8.13
CA TRP A 178 -12.34 29.23 6.68
C TRP A 178 -11.08 29.38 5.82
N HIS A 179 -10.07 30.13 6.34
CA HIS A 179 -8.78 30.32 5.64
C HIS A 179 -7.99 29.02 5.51
N ARG A 180 -8.04 28.12 6.48
CA ARG A 180 -7.44 26.78 6.43
C ARG A 180 -8.14 25.92 5.38
N LYS A 181 -9.49 25.98 5.33
CA LYS A 181 -10.29 25.29 4.31
C LYS A 181 -9.94 25.81 2.90
N ALA A 182 -9.84 27.14 2.72
CA ALA A 182 -9.48 27.78 1.47
C ALA A 182 -8.06 27.42 1.01
N LEU A 183 -7.08 27.48 1.90
CA LEU A 183 -5.69 27.11 1.62
C LEU A 183 -5.55 25.65 1.20
N SER A 184 -6.24 24.73 1.91
CA SER A 184 -6.21 23.31 1.58
C SER A 184 -6.83 23.02 0.20
N LYS A 185 -7.97 23.66 -0.13
CA LYS A 185 -8.58 23.55 -1.46
C LYS A 185 -7.65 24.12 -2.55
N TRP A 186 -7.07 25.31 -2.30
CA TRP A 186 -6.14 25.92 -3.22
C TRP A 186 -4.93 25.02 -3.49
N ALA A 187 -4.32 24.46 -2.43
CA ALA A 187 -3.19 23.55 -2.58
C ALA A 187 -3.53 22.33 -3.43
N ASN A 188 -4.72 21.77 -3.25
CA ASN A 188 -5.21 20.65 -4.08
C ASN A 188 -5.37 21.05 -5.55
N VAL A 189 -5.99 22.21 -5.84
CA VAL A 189 -6.13 22.72 -7.21
C VAL A 189 -4.77 22.98 -7.84
N TYR A 190 -3.87 23.63 -7.11
CA TYR A 190 -2.51 23.94 -7.55
C TYR A 190 -1.73 22.68 -7.95
N VAL A 191 -1.65 21.69 -7.05
CA VAL A 191 -0.96 20.43 -7.30
C VAL A 191 -1.57 19.67 -8.47
N ASN A 192 -2.90 19.55 -8.50
CA ASN A 192 -3.61 18.84 -9.57
C ASN A 192 -3.39 19.50 -10.94
N THR A 193 -3.38 20.83 -11.00
CA THR A 193 -3.18 21.56 -12.27
C THR A 193 -1.77 21.32 -12.81
N ILE A 194 -0.76 21.41 -11.97
CA ILE A 194 0.63 21.26 -12.41
C ILE A 194 0.96 19.80 -12.75
N LEU A 195 0.58 18.84 -11.89
CA LEU A 195 0.94 17.42 -12.03
C LEU A 195 -0.10 16.61 -12.81
N ARG A 196 -1.26 17.20 -13.11
CA ARG A 196 -2.38 16.55 -13.82
C ARG A 196 -2.81 15.22 -13.15
N LEU A 197 -2.88 15.21 -11.81
CA LEU A 197 -3.16 13.99 -11.04
C LEU A 197 -4.58 13.46 -11.23
N LYS A 198 -5.54 14.33 -11.59
CA LYS A 198 -6.96 13.99 -11.78
C LYS A 198 -7.64 13.40 -10.53
N VAL A 199 -7.19 13.79 -9.35
CA VAL A 199 -7.78 13.41 -8.06
C VAL A 199 -8.38 14.65 -7.38
N ARG A 200 -9.35 14.45 -6.46
CA ARG A 200 -9.96 15.55 -5.70
C ARG A 200 -9.12 15.93 -4.48
N ASP A 201 -8.44 14.95 -3.88
CA ASP A 201 -7.63 15.13 -2.68
C ASP A 201 -6.18 14.64 -2.88
N ALA A 202 -5.37 15.47 -3.56
CA ALA A 202 -3.97 15.17 -3.85
C ALA A 202 -3.08 15.09 -2.59
N THR A 203 -3.54 15.65 -1.48
CA THR A 203 -2.80 15.75 -0.21
C THR A 203 -3.30 14.77 0.86
N ALA A 204 -4.22 13.89 0.52
CA ALA A 204 -4.73 12.88 1.44
C ALA A 204 -3.59 12.01 1.99
N GLY A 205 -3.53 11.89 3.33
CA GLY A 205 -2.61 11.00 4.05
C GLY A 205 -3.14 9.58 4.19
N PHE A 206 -4.44 9.41 4.21
CA PHE A 206 -5.13 8.14 4.39
C PHE A 206 -5.32 7.43 3.06
N LYS A 207 -4.65 6.28 2.89
CA LYS A 207 -4.62 5.56 1.61
C LYS A 207 -4.59 4.05 1.83
N ALA A 208 -5.31 3.32 0.97
CA ALA A 208 -5.17 1.88 0.87
C ALA A 208 -4.49 1.51 -0.46
N TRP A 209 -3.44 0.73 -0.40
CA TRP A 209 -2.54 0.39 -1.49
C TRP A 209 -2.57 -1.09 -1.82
N ARG A 210 -2.56 -1.46 -3.09
CA ARG A 210 -2.09 -2.79 -3.47
C ARG A 210 -0.58 -2.88 -3.28
N SER A 211 -0.10 -3.95 -2.69
CA SER A 211 1.35 -4.19 -2.54
C SER A 211 2.08 -4.20 -3.88
N SER A 212 1.46 -4.73 -4.92
CA SER A 212 2.01 -4.69 -6.29
C SER A 212 2.24 -3.26 -6.80
N THR A 213 1.32 -2.33 -6.48
CA THR A 213 1.48 -0.91 -6.82
C THR A 213 2.71 -0.30 -6.17
N LEU A 214 2.88 -0.53 -4.86
CA LEU A 214 4.01 0.03 -4.09
C LEU A 214 5.36 -0.48 -4.60
N ARG A 215 5.42 -1.74 -5.03
CA ARG A 215 6.59 -2.31 -5.71
C ARG A 215 6.82 -1.67 -7.08
N THR A 216 5.77 -1.53 -7.89
CA THR A 216 5.84 -0.93 -9.24
C THR A 216 6.33 0.51 -9.21
N ILE A 217 5.86 1.32 -8.24
CA ILE A 217 6.28 2.73 -8.13
C ILE A 217 7.60 2.91 -7.39
N ASP A 218 8.26 1.83 -7.00
CA ASP A 218 9.52 1.82 -6.25
C ASP A 218 9.45 2.73 -5.00
N VAL A 219 8.56 2.35 -4.06
CA VAL A 219 8.32 3.13 -2.84
C VAL A 219 9.59 3.38 -2.03
N ALA A 220 10.55 2.46 -2.07
CA ALA A 220 11.82 2.57 -1.35
C ALA A 220 12.66 3.77 -1.80
N SER A 221 12.52 4.19 -3.07
CA SER A 221 13.23 5.34 -3.64
C SER A 221 12.55 6.69 -3.38
N VAL A 222 11.39 6.73 -2.71
CA VAL A 222 10.69 7.97 -2.41
C VAL A 222 11.48 8.80 -1.40
N GLY A 223 11.87 10.01 -1.81
CA GLY A 223 12.73 10.88 -1.01
C GLY A 223 12.03 12.06 -0.34
N SER A 224 10.78 12.33 -0.69
CA SER A 224 10.03 13.46 -0.15
C SER A 224 9.51 13.22 1.27
N ASN A 225 9.32 14.30 2.02
CA ASN A 225 8.78 14.27 3.39
C ASN A 225 7.49 15.08 3.51
N GLY A 226 6.75 14.87 4.61
CA GLY A 226 5.54 15.62 4.93
C GLY A 226 4.48 15.55 3.81
N TYR A 227 3.90 16.69 3.45
CA TYR A 227 2.91 16.79 2.37
C TYR A 227 3.46 16.43 0.98
N ALA A 228 4.76 16.72 0.77
CA ALA A 228 5.43 16.38 -0.48
C ALA A 228 5.43 14.87 -0.74
N PHE A 229 5.58 14.07 0.30
CA PHE A 229 5.49 12.61 0.24
C PHE A 229 4.15 12.16 -0.35
N GLN A 230 3.03 12.71 0.13
CA GLN A 230 1.70 12.33 -0.35
C GLN A 230 1.51 12.64 -1.84
N VAL A 231 2.01 13.80 -2.25
CA VAL A 231 1.94 14.26 -3.65
C VAL A 231 2.84 13.42 -4.55
N GLU A 232 4.08 13.12 -4.12
CA GLU A 232 5.01 12.29 -4.87
C GLU A 232 4.46 10.88 -5.09
N MET A 233 3.89 10.26 -4.06
CA MET A 233 3.27 8.94 -4.15
C MET A 233 2.16 8.90 -5.20
N ASN A 234 1.23 9.88 -5.18
CA ASN A 234 0.16 9.98 -6.17
C ASN A 234 0.72 10.23 -7.58
N TYR A 235 1.75 11.08 -7.71
CA TYR A 235 2.38 11.37 -8.98
C TYR A 235 3.05 10.14 -9.60
N ARG A 236 3.74 9.33 -8.79
CA ARG A 236 4.35 8.07 -9.24
C ARG A 236 3.29 7.10 -9.79
N VAL A 237 2.15 6.95 -9.11
CA VAL A 237 1.04 6.11 -9.59
C VAL A 237 0.58 6.55 -10.99
N ILE A 238 0.32 7.85 -11.18
CA ILE A 238 -0.13 8.38 -12.47
C ILE A 238 0.96 8.24 -13.54
N ARG A 239 2.23 8.43 -13.19
CA ARG A 239 3.36 8.26 -14.14
C ARG A 239 3.52 6.83 -14.64
N HIS A 240 3.11 5.83 -13.85
CA HIS A 240 3.06 4.42 -14.27
C HIS A 240 1.74 4.04 -14.96
N GLY A 241 0.88 5.00 -15.27
CA GLY A 241 -0.41 4.75 -15.94
C GLY A 241 -1.44 4.01 -15.07
N LEU A 242 -1.24 4.01 -13.76
CA LEU A 242 -2.10 3.30 -12.82
C LEU A 242 -3.26 4.20 -12.34
N ARG A 243 -4.39 3.57 -11.97
CA ARG A 243 -5.61 4.26 -11.55
C ARG A 243 -5.61 4.55 -10.05
N ILE A 244 -5.98 5.78 -9.71
CA ILE A 244 -6.30 6.19 -8.34
C ILE A 244 -7.84 6.27 -8.22
N ALA A 245 -8.38 5.64 -7.16
CA ALA A 245 -9.77 5.82 -6.75
C ALA A 245 -9.85 6.65 -5.47
N GLU A 246 -11.03 7.22 -5.20
CA GLU A 246 -11.29 8.02 -4.01
C GLU A 246 -12.59 7.58 -3.35
N VAL A 247 -12.57 7.40 -2.03
CA VAL A 247 -13.76 7.18 -1.22
C VAL A 247 -13.96 8.36 -0.27
N PRO A 248 -15.20 8.82 -0.04
CA PRO A 248 -15.44 9.93 0.86
C PRO A 248 -15.12 9.56 2.31
N ILE A 249 -14.42 10.46 3.00
CA ILE A 249 -14.19 10.39 4.44
C ILE A 249 -14.57 11.71 5.11
N ARG A 250 -14.94 11.64 6.38
CA ARG A 250 -14.99 12.78 7.27
C ARG A 250 -13.66 12.85 8.02
N PHE A 251 -12.87 13.89 7.76
CA PHE A 251 -11.60 14.10 8.44
C PHE A 251 -11.86 14.88 9.72
N GLU A 252 -11.55 14.28 10.85
CA GLU A 252 -11.75 14.89 12.17
C GLU A 252 -10.55 15.77 12.56
N GLU A 253 -10.75 16.68 13.52
CA GLU A 253 -9.62 17.41 14.09
C GLU A 253 -8.84 16.49 15.02
N ARG A 254 -7.51 16.66 15.07
CA ARG A 254 -6.66 15.93 16.00
C ARG A 254 -7.13 16.14 17.43
N VAL A 255 -7.17 15.07 18.19
CA VAL A 255 -7.56 15.14 19.61
C VAL A 255 -6.52 15.91 20.41
N ASP A 256 -5.22 15.77 20.06
CA ASP A 256 -4.09 16.47 20.67
C ASP A 256 -3.05 16.89 19.61
N GLY A 257 -2.47 18.08 19.82
CA GLY A 257 -1.34 18.57 19.02
C GLY A 257 -1.60 19.82 18.17
N THR A 258 -0.60 20.71 18.12
CA THR A 258 -0.62 21.93 17.29
C THR A 258 -0.21 21.62 15.85
N SER A 259 -0.93 22.16 14.87
CA SER A 259 -0.58 22.05 13.45
C SER A 259 0.82 22.66 13.18
N LYS A 260 1.76 21.83 12.71
CA LYS A 260 3.17 22.22 12.44
C LYS A 260 3.37 22.88 11.05
N MET A 261 2.33 23.44 10.43
CA MET A 261 2.41 24.10 9.13
C MET A 261 3.01 25.51 9.27
N SER A 262 4.34 25.61 9.33
CA SER A 262 5.04 26.90 9.22
C SER A 262 4.99 27.45 7.79
N LEU A 263 5.16 28.77 7.62
CA LEU A 263 5.27 29.40 6.29
C LEU A 263 6.40 28.79 5.45
N ALA A 264 7.51 28.38 6.08
CA ALA A 264 8.62 27.71 5.41
C ALA A 264 8.18 26.37 4.79
N VAL A 265 7.40 25.56 5.52
CA VAL A 265 6.84 24.29 5.01
C VAL A 265 5.86 24.53 3.86
N GLN A 266 5.07 25.60 3.90
CA GLN A 266 4.16 25.97 2.81
C GLN A 266 4.90 26.36 1.53
N LEU A 267 5.95 27.18 1.64
CA LEU A 267 6.79 27.60 0.50
C LEU A 267 7.57 26.43 -0.08
N GLU A 268 8.14 25.57 0.76
CA GLU A 268 8.79 24.33 0.32
C GLU A 268 7.82 23.44 -0.43
N SER A 269 6.61 23.26 0.09
CA SER A 269 5.55 22.48 -0.53
C SER A 269 5.12 23.02 -1.91
N ALA A 270 5.17 24.33 -2.11
CA ALA A 270 4.84 24.95 -3.40
C ALA A 270 5.87 24.62 -4.51
N ALA A 271 7.13 24.38 -4.16
CA ALA A 271 8.16 23.99 -5.13
C ALA A 271 8.10 22.50 -5.54
N VAL A 272 7.42 21.66 -4.75
CA VAL A 272 7.37 20.19 -4.93
C VAL A 272 6.85 19.79 -6.30
N PRO A 273 5.71 20.28 -6.82
CA PRO A 273 5.20 19.87 -8.12
C PRO A 273 6.20 20.13 -9.25
N TRP A 274 6.90 21.26 -9.23
CA TRP A 274 7.90 21.62 -10.24
C TRP A 274 9.14 20.74 -10.16
N ARG A 275 9.57 20.36 -8.95
CA ARG A 275 10.67 19.42 -8.74
C ARG A 275 10.30 18.04 -9.29
N LEU A 276 9.08 17.56 -9.03
CA LEU A 276 8.59 16.28 -9.52
C LEU A 276 8.47 16.24 -11.05
N LEU A 277 8.02 17.32 -11.69
CA LEU A 277 7.98 17.40 -13.16
C LEU A 277 9.36 17.29 -13.81
N ARG A 278 10.41 17.78 -13.12
CA ARG A 278 11.80 17.72 -13.60
C ARG A 278 12.48 16.39 -13.26
N SER A 279 11.92 15.60 -12.38
CA SER A 279 12.46 14.30 -12.01
C SER A 279 12.21 13.25 -13.09
N ASN A 280 13.04 12.21 -13.13
CA ASN A 280 12.93 11.11 -14.09
C ASN A 280 11.96 10.01 -13.60
N ILE A 281 11.02 10.32 -12.73
CA ILE A 281 10.04 9.36 -12.20
C ILE A 281 9.20 8.78 -13.35
N GLY A 282 9.19 7.46 -13.48
CA GLY A 282 8.38 6.75 -14.48
C GLY A 282 8.83 6.97 -15.94
N LYS A 283 10.10 7.21 -16.18
CA LYS A 283 10.72 7.16 -17.51
C LYS A 283 11.38 5.82 -17.74
#